data_2be169366aaeabc9595d28c51ffd1fb5
#
_entry.id   2be169366aaeabc9595d28c51ffd1fb5
#
_cell.length_a   1.000
_cell.length_b   1.000
_cell.length_c   1.000
_cell.angle_alpha   90.00
_cell.angle_beta   90.00
_cell.angle_gamma   90.00
#
_symmetry.space_group_name_H-M   'P 1'
#
loop_
_entity.id
_entity.type
_entity.pdbx_description
1 polymer ?
#
loop_
_entity_poly.entity_id
_entity_poly.type
_entity_poly.pdbx_seq_one_letter_code
_entity_poly.pdbx_strand_id
1 'polypeptide(L)'
;MDYFKITTDETLRETVQHGSERYPFAYYPEDIWQFDFHRIDWHWHHELEFLYVAEGTAICFIGTSKVELHKGCGIVINSGVLHCFEARSSTFTPNIVFAPTLLASENSLIYEKYILPVINSAVEYQIFDPNSSSERSALQFMLQIFELQGNGQDNELCT
;
A
#
# COMPACT_ATOMS: atom_id res chain seq x y z
N MET A 1 -10.61 23.04 -8.91
CA MET A 1 -10.62 21.60 -8.64
C MET A 1 -9.63 21.35 -7.50
N ASP A 2 -10.11 20.82 -6.41
CA ASP A 2 -9.25 20.53 -5.28
C ASP A 2 -8.57 19.18 -5.51
N TYR A 3 -7.25 19.20 -5.54
CA TYR A 3 -6.45 17.98 -5.63
C TYR A 3 -6.25 17.37 -4.24
N PHE A 4 -6.18 16.05 -4.19
CA PHE A 4 -5.79 15.36 -2.96
C PHE A 4 -4.31 15.63 -2.65
N LYS A 5 -3.99 15.63 -1.39
CA LYS A 5 -2.63 15.86 -0.91
C LYS A 5 -2.37 15.01 0.32
N ILE A 6 -1.23 14.36 0.32
CA ILE A 6 -0.77 13.64 1.51
C ILE A 6 -0.21 14.64 2.53
N THR A 7 -0.42 14.37 3.81
CA THR A 7 0.12 15.20 4.90
C THR A 7 1.21 14.47 5.66
N THR A 8 2.34 15.13 5.82
CA THR A 8 3.51 14.57 6.49
C THR A 8 4.06 15.54 7.54
N ASP A 9 4.82 14.99 8.49
CA ASP A 9 5.63 15.80 9.39
C ASP A 9 6.97 16.20 8.73
N GLU A 10 7.85 16.84 9.49
CA GLU A 10 9.16 17.29 9.01
C GLU A 10 10.10 16.15 8.59
N THR A 11 9.85 14.92 9.04
CA THR A 11 10.61 13.73 8.65
C THR A 11 10.03 13.01 7.44
N LEU A 12 8.98 13.55 6.83
CA LEU A 12 8.18 12.93 5.78
C LEU A 12 7.34 11.74 6.25
N ARG A 13 7.18 11.55 7.55
CA ARG A 13 6.25 10.56 8.07
C ARG A 13 4.82 11.02 7.83
N GLU A 14 4.02 10.14 7.26
CA GLU A 14 2.60 10.43 7.06
C GLU A 14 1.89 10.60 8.39
N THR A 15 1.10 11.67 8.53
CA THR A 15 0.42 12.00 9.78
C THR A 15 -1.00 11.44 9.89
N VAL A 16 -1.53 10.91 8.80
CA VAL A 16 -2.84 10.27 8.77
C VAL A 16 -2.77 8.92 9.48
N GLN A 17 -3.75 8.66 10.35
CA GLN A 17 -3.92 7.35 10.95
C GLN A 17 -4.64 6.42 9.97
N HIS A 18 -4.05 5.27 9.65
CA HIS A 18 -4.63 4.27 8.77
C HIS A 18 -5.47 3.29 9.58
N GLY A 19 -6.80 3.44 9.49
CA GLY A 19 -7.73 2.66 10.29
C GLY A 19 -7.81 3.16 11.74
N SER A 20 -7.96 2.25 12.67
CA SER A 20 -8.02 2.53 14.10
C SER A 20 -7.03 1.70 14.89
N GLU A 21 -6.82 2.02 16.16
CA GLU A 21 -5.95 1.24 17.04
C GLU A 21 -6.40 -0.22 17.17
N ARG A 22 -7.71 -0.44 17.16
CA ARG A 22 -8.31 -1.79 17.27
C ARG A 22 -8.36 -2.53 15.94
N TYR A 23 -8.39 -1.79 14.84
CA TYR A 23 -8.41 -2.34 13.48
C TYR A 23 -7.51 -1.48 12.58
N PRO A 24 -6.19 -1.71 12.64
CA PRO A 24 -5.21 -0.87 11.94
C PRO A 24 -5.10 -1.26 10.46
N PHE A 25 -6.17 -1.01 9.72
CA PHE A 25 -6.31 -1.32 8.30
C PHE A 25 -7.09 -0.22 7.61
N ALA A 26 -6.62 0.23 6.46
CA ALA A 26 -7.31 1.19 5.62
C ALA A 26 -7.25 0.80 4.16
N TYR A 27 -8.33 1.04 3.44
CA TYR A 27 -8.44 0.83 1.99
C TYR A 27 -8.62 2.17 1.30
N TYR A 28 -7.83 2.40 0.24
CA TYR A 28 -7.85 3.64 -0.54
C TYR A 28 -8.04 3.33 -2.03
N PRO A 29 -9.25 3.57 -2.58
CA PRO A 29 -9.49 3.49 -4.03
C PRO A 29 -9.05 4.80 -4.71
N GLU A 30 -7.76 4.96 -4.94
CA GLU A 30 -7.17 6.22 -5.38
C GLU A 30 -6.76 6.20 -6.84
N ASP A 31 -6.95 7.34 -7.52
CA ASP A 31 -6.31 7.64 -8.81
C ASP A 31 -5.19 8.65 -8.54
N ILE A 32 -3.96 8.25 -8.85
CA ILE A 32 -2.78 9.09 -8.61
C ILE A 32 -2.90 10.43 -9.35
N TRP A 33 -3.57 10.46 -10.50
CA TRP A 33 -3.78 11.68 -11.30
C TRP A 33 -4.56 12.76 -10.55
N GLN A 34 -5.36 12.38 -9.57
CA GLN A 34 -6.18 13.30 -8.77
C GLN A 34 -5.42 13.95 -7.62
N PHE A 35 -4.18 13.55 -7.37
CA PHE A 35 -3.32 14.17 -6.38
C PHE A 35 -2.63 15.40 -6.95
N ASP A 36 -2.24 16.32 -6.08
CA ASP A 36 -1.49 17.51 -6.42
C ASP A 36 -0.19 17.13 -7.16
N PHE A 37 0.13 17.83 -8.25
CA PHE A 37 1.23 17.49 -9.16
C PHE A 37 1.16 16.07 -9.73
N HIS A 38 -0.02 15.44 -9.74
CA HIS A 38 -0.24 14.06 -10.21
C HIS A 38 0.70 13.06 -9.52
N ARG A 39 0.84 13.25 -8.22
CA ARG A 39 1.79 12.51 -7.42
C ARG A 39 1.29 12.32 -5.99
N ILE A 40 1.44 11.10 -5.46
CA ILE A 40 1.39 10.83 -4.03
C ILE A 40 2.81 11.04 -3.54
N ASP A 41 3.05 12.20 -2.92
CA ASP A 41 4.38 12.71 -2.66
C ASP A 41 5.16 11.86 -1.64
N TRP A 42 6.45 12.09 -1.56
CA TRP A 42 7.36 11.35 -0.69
C TRP A 42 6.87 11.29 0.76
N HIS A 43 6.73 10.05 1.25
CA HIS A 43 6.30 9.78 2.61
C HIS A 43 6.75 8.39 3.05
N TRP A 44 6.67 8.15 4.35
CA TRP A 44 6.86 6.83 4.95
C TRP A 44 5.88 6.63 6.11
N HIS A 45 5.61 5.39 6.44
CA HIS A 45 4.79 4.98 7.57
C HIS A 45 5.24 3.61 8.08
N HIS A 46 4.86 3.28 9.31
CA HIS A 46 5.22 1.99 9.91
C HIS A 46 4.41 0.82 9.35
N GLU A 47 3.28 1.11 8.76
CA GLU A 47 2.40 0.13 8.14
C GLU A 47 3.05 -0.46 6.88
N LEU A 48 2.59 -1.66 6.53
CA LEU A 48 2.84 -2.26 5.21
C LEU A 48 1.82 -1.68 4.23
N GLU A 49 2.23 -1.49 2.99
CA GLU A 49 1.33 -1.03 1.93
C GLU A 49 1.34 -2.01 0.78
N PHE A 50 0.15 -2.37 0.30
CA PHE A 50 -0.01 -3.10 -0.94
C PHE A 50 -0.81 -2.26 -1.92
N LEU A 51 -0.21 -1.97 -3.07
CA LEU A 51 -0.82 -1.19 -4.14
C LEU A 51 -0.92 -2.05 -5.40
N TYR A 52 -2.07 -1.95 -6.09
CA TYR A 52 -2.34 -2.65 -7.33
C TYR A 52 -2.66 -1.66 -8.43
N VAL A 53 -2.15 -1.88 -9.63
CA VAL A 53 -2.47 -1.03 -10.79
C VAL A 53 -3.65 -1.63 -11.54
N ALA A 54 -4.84 -1.10 -11.30
CA ALA A 54 -6.07 -1.52 -11.95
C ALA A 54 -6.23 -0.90 -13.35
N GLU A 55 -5.78 0.34 -13.51
CA GLU A 55 -5.77 1.05 -14.80
C GLU A 55 -4.58 1.99 -14.87
N GLY A 56 -4.00 2.12 -16.06
CA GLY A 56 -2.88 3.01 -16.31
C GLY A 56 -1.52 2.40 -15.98
N THR A 57 -0.55 3.27 -15.70
CA THR A 57 0.82 2.89 -15.32
C THR A 57 1.29 3.78 -14.18
N ALA A 58 1.70 3.18 -13.09
CA ALA A 58 2.25 3.89 -11.94
C ALA A 58 3.78 3.91 -12.00
N ILE A 59 4.36 5.07 -11.73
CA ILE A 59 5.81 5.22 -11.56
C ILE A 59 6.08 5.28 -10.06
N CYS A 60 6.79 4.27 -9.55
CA CYS A 60 7.04 4.11 -8.12
C CYS A 60 8.50 4.45 -7.82
N PHE A 61 8.71 5.39 -6.91
CA PHE A 61 10.01 5.69 -6.35
C PHE A 61 10.05 5.11 -4.94
N ILE A 62 10.98 4.21 -4.67
CA ILE A 62 11.08 3.51 -3.38
C ILE A 62 12.54 3.55 -2.95
N GLY A 63 12.81 4.29 -1.87
CA GLY A 63 14.19 4.56 -1.48
C GLY A 63 14.96 5.21 -2.64
N THR A 64 15.95 4.53 -3.16
CA THR A 64 16.74 4.96 -4.33
C THR A 64 16.34 4.28 -5.64
N SER A 65 15.33 3.41 -5.60
CA SER A 65 14.85 2.65 -6.76
C SER A 65 13.72 3.39 -7.47
N LYS A 66 13.64 3.19 -8.78
CA LYS A 66 12.53 3.65 -9.62
C LYS A 66 12.02 2.46 -10.43
N VAL A 67 10.73 2.17 -10.33
CA VAL A 67 10.09 1.08 -11.06
C VAL A 67 8.81 1.56 -11.72
N GLU A 68 8.50 1.03 -12.90
CA GLU A 68 7.21 1.23 -13.56
C GLU A 68 6.34 0.00 -13.34
N LEU A 69 5.13 0.22 -12.83
CA LEU A 69 4.13 -0.82 -12.66
C LEU A 69 3.03 -0.65 -13.70
N HIS A 70 2.89 -1.65 -14.54
CA HIS A 70 1.84 -1.69 -15.55
C HIS A 70 0.56 -2.30 -14.99
N LYS A 71 -0.54 -2.07 -15.69
CA LYS A 71 -1.84 -2.66 -15.37
C LYS A 71 -1.72 -4.16 -15.09
N GLY A 72 -2.30 -4.59 -13.98
CA GLY A 72 -2.29 -5.98 -13.53
C GLY A 72 -1.17 -6.32 -12.54
N CYS A 73 -0.18 -5.46 -12.39
CA CYS A 73 0.91 -5.65 -11.42
C CYS A 73 0.56 -5.05 -10.06
N GLY A 74 1.16 -5.60 -9.01
CA GLY A 74 1.08 -5.07 -7.67
C GLY A 74 2.45 -4.89 -7.05
N ILE A 75 2.50 -4.14 -5.96
CA ILE A 75 3.72 -3.93 -5.18
C ILE A 75 3.40 -3.91 -3.70
N VAL A 76 4.21 -4.57 -2.90
CA VAL A 76 4.21 -4.43 -1.45
C VAL A 76 5.40 -3.57 -1.05
N ILE A 77 5.14 -2.55 -0.25
CA ILE A 77 6.18 -1.68 0.32
C ILE A 77 6.32 -1.99 1.79
N ASN A 78 7.55 -2.25 2.20
CA ASN A 78 7.86 -2.63 3.57
C ASN A 78 7.71 -1.46 4.54
N SER A 79 7.59 -1.79 5.83
CA SER A 79 7.48 -0.85 6.94
C SER A 79 8.65 0.15 6.94
N GLY A 80 8.35 1.42 7.11
CA GLY A 80 9.33 2.47 7.28
C GLY A 80 10.08 2.92 6.02
N VAL A 81 9.70 2.42 4.86
CA VAL A 81 10.38 2.71 3.58
C VAL A 81 9.83 3.99 2.96
N LEU A 82 10.70 4.92 2.64
CA LEU A 82 10.36 6.17 1.97
C LEU A 82 9.96 5.90 0.52
N HIS A 83 8.79 6.37 0.11
CA HIS A 83 8.28 6.12 -1.24
C HIS A 83 7.40 7.26 -1.77
N CYS A 84 7.20 7.25 -3.10
CA CYS A 84 6.42 8.22 -3.84
C CYS A 84 5.84 7.54 -5.09
N PHE A 85 4.63 7.90 -5.46
CA PHE A 85 3.99 7.39 -6.68
C PHE A 85 3.65 8.56 -7.61
N GLU A 86 3.96 8.40 -8.89
CA GLU A 86 3.62 9.39 -9.93
C GLU A 86 2.80 8.75 -11.04
N ALA A 87 2.03 9.59 -11.73
CA ALA A 87 1.28 9.20 -12.92
C ALA A 87 1.44 10.25 -14.02
N ARG A 88 1.39 9.79 -15.27
CA ARG A 88 1.40 10.67 -16.47
C ARG A 88 0.01 10.82 -17.09
N SER A 89 -0.94 10.07 -16.58
CA SER A 89 -2.35 10.08 -16.98
C SER A 89 -3.17 9.46 -15.86
N SER A 90 -4.49 9.38 -16.01
CA SER A 90 -5.34 8.70 -15.04
C SER A 90 -4.81 7.29 -14.77
N THR A 91 -4.54 6.99 -13.50
CA THR A 91 -3.91 5.75 -13.06
C THR A 91 -4.57 5.30 -11.77
N PHE A 92 -5.52 4.36 -11.90
CA PHE A 92 -6.27 3.87 -10.76
C PHE A 92 -5.48 2.81 -10.02
N THR A 93 -5.16 3.11 -8.78
CA THR A 93 -4.29 2.29 -7.92
C THR A 93 -4.94 2.04 -6.56
N PRO A 94 -5.92 1.12 -6.49
CA PRO A 94 -6.45 0.74 -5.19
C PRO A 94 -5.31 0.17 -4.33
N ASN A 95 -5.30 0.58 -3.07
CA ASN A 95 -4.27 0.15 -2.15
C ASN A 95 -4.81 -0.07 -0.74
N ILE A 96 -4.13 -0.91 0.01
CA ILE A 96 -4.37 -1.13 1.44
C ILE A 96 -3.12 -0.79 2.22
N VAL A 97 -3.33 -0.18 3.37
CA VAL A 97 -2.28 0.17 4.33
C VAL A 97 -2.68 -0.42 5.66
N PHE A 98 -1.83 -1.26 6.23
CA PHE A 98 -2.17 -1.96 7.46
C PHE A 98 -0.95 -2.17 8.35
N ALA A 99 -1.15 -2.09 9.66
CA ALA A 99 -0.09 -2.35 10.62
C ALA A 99 0.28 -3.84 10.61
N PRO A 100 1.56 -4.20 10.78
CA PRO A 100 1.97 -5.59 10.90
C PRO A 100 1.25 -6.36 12.01
N THR A 101 0.82 -5.67 13.06
CA THR A 101 0.05 -6.23 14.18
C THR A 101 -1.34 -6.73 13.79
N LEU A 102 -1.84 -6.35 12.61
CA LEU A 102 -3.07 -6.93 12.05
C LEU A 102 -2.91 -8.42 11.78
N LEU A 103 -1.72 -8.85 11.37
CA LEU A 103 -1.44 -10.24 10.98
C LEU A 103 -1.23 -11.14 12.20
N ALA A 104 -0.63 -10.63 13.25
CA ALA A 104 -0.40 -11.35 14.50
C ALA A 104 -0.03 -10.38 15.61
N SER A 105 -0.36 -10.72 16.85
CA SER A 105 0.03 -9.93 18.02
C SER A 105 1.55 -9.88 18.18
N GLU A 106 2.10 -8.72 18.54
CA GLU A 106 3.54 -8.53 18.79
C GLU A 106 4.13 -9.52 19.80
N ASN A 107 3.31 -9.97 20.75
CA ASN A 107 3.73 -10.92 21.78
C ASN A 107 3.58 -12.37 21.35
N SER A 108 3.18 -12.62 20.11
CA SER A 108 2.98 -13.98 19.62
C SER A 108 4.24 -14.54 18.97
N LEU A 109 4.39 -15.85 19.04
CA LEU A 109 5.47 -16.57 18.35
C LEU A 109 5.37 -16.42 16.83
N ILE A 110 4.15 -16.28 16.31
CA ILE A 110 3.90 -16.06 14.88
C ILE A 110 4.49 -14.73 14.44
N TYR A 111 4.27 -13.67 15.21
CA TYR A 111 4.83 -12.35 14.90
C TYR A 111 6.36 -12.38 14.92
N GLU A 112 6.94 -12.93 15.97
CA GLU A 112 8.38 -13.04 16.14
C GLU A 112 9.04 -13.84 15.00
N LYS A 113 8.42 -14.94 14.60
CA LYS A 113 9.00 -15.88 13.64
C LYS A 113 8.77 -15.49 12.18
N TYR A 114 7.61 -14.90 11.84
CA TYR A 114 7.21 -14.67 10.45
C TYR A 114 7.05 -13.21 10.07
N ILE A 115 6.70 -12.34 10.99
CA ILE A 115 6.44 -10.93 10.70
C ILE A 115 7.69 -10.08 10.93
N LEU A 116 8.25 -10.17 12.11
CA LEU A 116 9.42 -9.37 12.52
C LEU A 116 10.62 -9.52 11.56
N PRO A 117 10.98 -10.72 11.09
CA PRO A 117 12.07 -10.85 10.13
C PRO A 117 11.81 -10.13 8.80
N VAL A 118 10.56 -10.06 8.36
CA VAL A 118 10.21 -9.35 7.11
C VAL A 118 10.33 -7.84 7.29
N ILE A 119 9.71 -7.28 8.32
CA ILE A 119 9.72 -5.82 8.54
C ILE A 119 11.11 -5.29 8.91
N ASN A 120 11.97 -6.12 9.47
CA ASN A 120 13.37 -5.77 9.79
C ASN A 120 14.37 -6.15 8.70
N SER A 121 13.90 -6.73 7.59
CA SER A 121 14.77 -7.10 6.48
C SER A 121 15.24 -5.88 5.69
N ALA A 122 16.29 -6.08 4.87
CA ALA A 122 16.76 -5.07 3.93
C ALA A 122 15.87 -4.97 2.66
N VAL A 123 14.85 -5.82 2.54
CA VAL A 123 13.93 -5.80 1.41
C VAL A 123 12.97 -4.62 1.55
N GLU A 124 13.09 -3.65 0.67
CA GLU A 124 12.26 -2.44 0.69
C GLU A 124 10.90 -2.64 0.04
N TYR A 125 10.84 -3.48 -1.00
CA TYR A 125 9.60 -3.75 -1.73
C TYR A 125 9.66 -5.08 -2.44
N GLN A 126 8.48 -5.57 -2.85
CA GLN A 126 8.32 -6.75 -3.70
C GLN A 126 7.27 -6.48 -4.76
N ILE A 127 7.63 -6.68 -6.03
CA ILE A 127 6.69 -6.59 -7.15
C ILE A 127 6.03 -7.94 -7.36
N PHE A 128 4.74 -7.91 -7.69
CA PHE A 128 3.93 -9.07 -8.04
C PHE A 128 3.48 -8.94 -9.49
N ASP A 129 3.93 -9.87 -10.33
CA ASP A 129 3.60 -9.93 -11.75
C ASP A 129 2.56 -11.03 -12.00
N PRO A 130 1.44 -10.75 -12.69
CA PRO A 130 0.42 -11.76 -12.97
C PRO A 130 0.92 -12.88 -13.90
N ASN A 131 2.02 -12.70 -14.59
CA ASN A 131 2.62 -13.73 -15.45
C ASN A 131 3.39 -14.80 -14.66
N SER A 132 3.74 -14.55 -13.42
CA SER A 132 4.32 -15.54 -12.50
C SER A 132 3.19 -16.26 -11.76
N SER A 133 3.16 -17.59 -11.78
CA SER A 133 2.06 -18.38 -11.20
C SER A 133 1.91 -18.19 -9.69
N SER A 134 3.01 -18.11 -8.95
CA SER A 134 2.99 -17.90 -7.49
C SER A 134 2.55 -16.48 -7.13
N GLU A 135 3.04 -15.50 -7.87
CA GLU A 135 2.70 -14.09 -7.66
C GLU A 135 1.24 -13.81 -8.06
N ARG A 136 0.75 -14.48 -9.09
CA ARG A 136 -0.66 -14.40 -9.50
C ARG A 136 -1.61 -14.82 -8.38
N SER A 137 -1.30 -15.87 -7.66
CA SER A 137 -2.10 -16.33 -6.53
C SER A 137 -2.16 -15.27 -5.43
N ALA A 138 -1.04 -14.65 -5.10
CA ALA A 138 -0.99 -13.55 -4.14
C ALA A 138 -1.83 -12.36 -4.59
N LEU A 139 -1.72 -11.97 -5.87
CA LEU A 139 -2.53 -10.90 -6.47
C LEU A 139 -4.02 -11.20 -6.38
N GLN A 140 -4.44 -12.44 -6.64
CA GLN A 140 -5.84 -12.84 -6.56
C GLN A 140 -6.40 -12.67 -5.14
N PHE A 141 -5.64 -13.04 -4.11
CA PHE A 141 -6.06 -12.81 -2.73
C PHE A 141 -6.19 -11.31 -2.40
N MET A 142 -5.25 -10.51 -2.85
CA MET A 142 -5.30 -9.05 -2.64
C MET A 142 -6.49 -8.41 -3.35
N LEU A 143 -6.78 -8.84 -4.59
CA LEU A 143 -7.97 -8.38 -5.32
C LEU A 143 -9.27 -8.75 -4.61
N GLN A 144 -9.34 -9.91 -3.99
CA GLN A 144 -10.49 -10.30 -3.17
C GLN A 144 -10.67 -9.36 -1.96
N ILE A 145 -9.57 -8.97 -1.32
CA ILE A 145 -9.62 -8.00 -0.21
C ILE A 145 -10.18 -6.66 -0.71
N PHE A 146 -9.70 -6.16 -1.84
CA PHE A 146 -10.22 -4.92 -2.44
C PHE A 146 -11.70 -5.01 -2.78
N GLU A 147 -12.14 -6.12 -3.35
CA GLU A 147 -13.54 -6.35 -3.71
C GLU A 147 -14.44 -6.31 -2.48
N LEU A 148 -14.04 -6.93 -1.38
CA LEU A 148 -14.77 -6.89 -0.12
C LEU A 148 -14.88 -5.46 0.44
N GLN A 149 -13.84 -4.65 0.29
CA GLN A 149 -13.86 -3.26 0.72
C GLN A 149 -14.74 -2.40 -0.20
N GLY A 150 -14.70 -2.65 -1.51
CA GLY A 150 -15.47 -1.91 -2.51
C GLY A 150 -16.97 -2.06 -2.39
N ASN A 151 -17.48 -3.13 -1.80
CA ASN A 151 -18.89 -3.36 -1.57
C ASN A 151 -19.48 -2.54 -0.40
N GLY A 152 -18.69 -1.73 0.27
CA GLY A 152 -19.07 -0.52 1.01
C GLY A 152 -19.93 -0.67 2.26
N GLN A 153 -20.54 -1.81 2.50
CA GLN A 153 -21.47 -1.97 3.63
C GLN A 153 -20.84 -2.53 4.88
N ASP A 154 -19.65 -3.10 4.75
CA ASP A 154 -18.99 -3.80 5.86
C ASP A 154 -17.98 -2.94 6.61
N ASN A 155 -17.66 -1.76 6.08
CA ASN A 155 -16.69 -0.85 6.71
C ASN A 155 -17.18 -0.31 8.07
N GLU A 156 -18.49 -0.21 8.26
CA GLU A 156 -19.06 0.23 9.53
C GLU A 156 -19.00 -0.87 10.60
N LEU A 157 -19.00 -2.13 10.21
CA LEU A 157 -18.93 -3.26 11.13
C LEU A 157 -17.49 -3.57 11.57
N CYS A 158 -16.50 -3.15 10.77
CA CYS A 158 -15.09 -3.35 11.08
C CYS A 158 -14.45 -2.16 11.83
N THR A 159 -15.19 -1.06 11.93
CA THR A 159 -14.79 0.11 12.71
C THR A 159 -15.48 0.13 14.04
#